data_ad38e7849ada6164741edfe4fe12c02b
#
_entry.id   ad38e7849ada6164741edfe4fe12c02b
#
_cell.length_a   1.000
_cell.length_b   1.000
_cell.length_c   1.000
_cell.angle_alpha   90.00
_cell.angle_beta   90.00
_cell.angle_gamma   90.00
#
_symmetry.space_group_name_H-M   'P 1'
#
loop_
_entity.id
_entity.type
_entity.pdbx_description
1 polymer ?
#
loop_
_entity_poly.entity_id
_entity_poly.type
_entity_poly.pdbx_seq_one_letter_code
_entity_poly.pdbx_strand_id
1 'polypeptide(L)'
;MKKKNLWIVLALAALALNACGGAKSATTAAGSENASEKATEAASEKAEEKAGESEKATEKAGSDSAKVEITKGRTVHVATSGGGEPYSLIDDKGNWTGIDAEIWKEIGNRTGWTIDVMQATGSGATFGQVDAKRADVAANCYAVNADRVQKYLVSVPYYGDAQCVVVKEDSAIKTFDDLKDKKVGVLNGQAAQQTIERMGQEKGFTVTLYEGENGSAGYQDVLLGRLDAFASTDSAVYKWENASNNKLRFLDERLYANDVAYYFAKTDEGKALRNEVNVVLSEMLEDGTVAKIVEKYMYSDMTKNIIPYSELGFTVE
;
A
#
# COMPACT_ATOMS: atom_id res chain seq x y z
N MET A 1 32.55 30.92 42.23
CA MET A 1 34.04 31.00 42.22
C MET A 1 34.57 30.02 41.19
N LYS A 2 35.39 30.55 40.25
CA LYS A 2 36.45 29.97 39.41
C LYS A 2 36.03 28.82 38.46
N LYS A 3 35.83 29.07 37.10
CA LYS A 3 36.83 29.28 36.02
C LYS A 3 37.79 28.10 35.87
N LYS A 4 37.88 27.42 34.70
CA LYS A 4 38.66 27.72 33.48
C LYS A 4 38.49 26.51 32.53
N ASN A 5 38.09 26.68 31.28
CA ASN A 5 38.93 26.91 30.05
C ASN A 5 39.92 25.77 29.78
N LEU A 6 39.84 25.20 28.60
CA LEU A 6 40.40 25.55 27.26
C LEU A 6 41.37 24.44 26.79
N TRP A 7 41.37 23.96 25.62
CA TRP A 7 41.99 24.20 24.34
C TRP A 7 41.89 22.93 23.44
N ILE A 8 41.32 22.92 22.31
CA ILE A 8 41.78 23.00 20.91
C ILE A 8 43.17 22.39 20.63
N VAL A 9 43.25 21.39 19.76
CA VAL A 9 44.30 21.22 18.78
C VAL A 9 43.75 20.62 17.50
N LEU A 10 43.83 21.41 16.41
CA LEU A 10 43.78 21.01 15.01
C LEU A 10 45.03 20.21 14.65
N ALA A 11 44.94 19.26 13.77
CA ALA A 11 46.00 18.86 12.89
C ALA A 11 45.47 18.46 11.52
N LEU A 12 45.69 19.35 10.55
CA LEU A 12 45.66 19.04 9.11
C LEU A 12 46.90 18.21 8.75
N ALA A 13 46.74 17.28 7.83
CA ALA A 13 47.79 16.95 6.88
C ALA A 13 47.15 16.41 5.58
N ALA A 14 47.45 17.12 4.54
CA ALA A 14 47.10 16.88 3.15
C ALA A 14 48.23 16.15 2.40
N LEU A 15 47.98 15.85 1.11
CA LEU A 15 48.87 15.46 0.00
C LEU A 15 49.15 13.96 -0.14
N ALA A 16 49.19 13.35 -1.33
CA ALA A 16 49.25 13.82 -2.72
C ALA A 16 48.84 12.69 -3.68
N LEU A 17 48.18 13.04 -4.75
CA LEU A 17 48.46 12.80 -6.18
C LEU A 17 49.50 11.72 -6.59
N ASN A 18 49.03 10.81 -7.48
CA ASN A 18 49.66 10.52 -8.79
C ASN A 18 48.69 9.73 -9.66
N ALA A 19 48.40 10.10 -10.70
CA ALA A 19 48.36 10.35 -12.10
C ALA A 19 49.16 9.33 -12.97
N CYS A 20 48.59 9.13 -14.17
CA CYS A 20 49.12 8.49 -15.39
C CYS A 20 48.88 6.98 -15.52
N GLY A 21 48.36 6.53 -16.62
CA GLY A 21 48.22 6.73 -18.04
C GLY A 21 47.33 5.61 -18.58
N GLY A 22 46.50 5.77 -19.49
CA GLY A 22 46.58 6.08 -20.86
C GLY A 22 46.87 4.87 -21.76
N ALA A 23 45.82 4.33 -22.44
CA ALA A 23 45.99 3.84 -23.81
C ALA A 23 44.61 3.54 -24.45
N LYS A 24 44.49 4.07 -25.63
CA LYS A 24 43.41 3.91 -26.63
C LYS A 24 43.45 2.53 -27.31
N SER A 25 42.28 2.07 -27.77
CA SER A 25 41.99 1.58 -29.14
C SER A 25 40.59 0.96 -29.10
N ALA A 26 39.63 1.47 -29.73
CA ALA A 26 39.26 1.55 -31.14
C ALA A 26 38.59 0.25 -31.66
N THR A 27 37.30 0.43 -32.00
CA THR A 27 36.54 -0.06 -33.15
C THR A 27 36.29 -1.56 -33.32
N THR A 28 35.04 -1.97 -33.33
CA THR A 28 34.34 -2.35 -34.56
C THR A 28 32.83 -2.53 -34.30
N ALA A 29 32.07 -1.96 -35.21
CA ALA A 29 30.64 -2.09 -35.38
C ALA A 29 30.29 -3.38 -36.15
N ALA A 30 29.13 -3.95 -35.84
CA ALA A 30 28.20 -4.66 -36.70
C ALA A 30 27.04 -5.06 -35.80
N GLY A 31 25.83 -4.58 -35.87
CA GLY A 31 24.92 -4.69 -37.02
C GLY A 31 24.01 -5.88 -36.75
N SER A 32 22.82 -5.66 -36.14
CA SER A 32 21.66 -6.48 -36.38
C SER A 32 20.41 -5.66 -36.08
N GLU A 33 19.84 -5.18 -37.13
CA GLU A 33 18.49 -4.64 -37.22
C GLU A 33 17.43 -5.73 -37.14
N ASN A 34 16.23 -5.26 -36.76
CA ASN A 34 14.92 -5.83 -37.05
C ASN A 34 14.40 -7.00 -36.22
N ALA A 35 13.39 -6.69 -35.39
CA ALA A 35 12.01 -7.10 -35.60
C ALA A 35 11.19 -6.86 -34.32
N SER A 36 10.37 -5.86 -34.27
CA SER A 36 9.01 -5.95 -33.76
C SER A 36 8.29 -4.61 -33.88
N GLU A 37 7.94 -4.25 -35.08
CA GLU A 37 6.70 -3.51 -35.35
C GLU A 37 5.67 -4.53 -35.78
N LYS A 38 4.61 -4.68 -34.95
CA LYS A 38 3.21 -4.95 -35.33
C LYS A 38 2.48 -5.62 -34.18
N ALA A 39 1.83 -4.82 -33.37
CA ALA A 39 0.57 -5.20 -32.72
C ALA A 39 0.00 -3.97 -31.96
N THR A 40 -0.46 -2.99 -32.70
CA THR A 40 -1.34 -1.93 -32.18
C THR A 40 -2.23 -1.48 -33.32
N GLU A 41 -3.34 -2.19 -33.49
CA GLU A 41 -4.56 -1.71 -34.13
C GLU A 41 -5.60 -2.80 -34.00
N ALA A 42 -6.52 -2.63 -33.05
CA ALA A 42 -7.91 -3.05 -33.10
C ALA A 42 -8.50 -3.16 -31.68
N ALA A 43 -8.98 -2.05 -31.15
CA ALA A 43 -10.09 -2.03 -30.19
C ALA A 43 -10.50 -0.57 -29.91
N SER A 44 -11.02 0.07 -30.93
CA SER A 44 -11.83 1.27 -30.79
C SER A 44 -13.08 1.01 -31.60
N GLU A 45 -14.17 0.71 -30.92
CA GLU A 45 -15.57 0.98 -31.29
C GLU A 45 -16.50 0.11 -30.45
N LYS A 46 -17.20 0.77 -29.58
CA LYS A 46 -18.55 0.56 -29.05
C LYS A 46 -18.60 0.61 -27.52
N ALA A 47 -18.87 1.79 -27.05
CA ALA A 47 -19.61 1.97 -25.81
C ALA A 47 -20.47 3.22 -25.95
N GLU A 48 -21.66 3.05 -26.47
CA GLU A 48 -22.76 3.96 -26.22
C GLU A 48 -23.87 3.21 -25.47
N GLU A 49 -24.32 3.92 -24.42
CA GLU A 49 -25.63 3.85 -23.80
C GLU A 49 -26.08 2.62 -23.04
N LYS A 50 -25.98 2.72 -21.69
CA LYS A 50 -27.16 2.53 -20.81
C LYS A 50 -26.84 3.00 -19.39
N ALA A 51 -27.42 4.16 -19.05
CA ALA A 51 -27.71 4.51 -17.66
C ALA A 51 -28.88 3.64 -17.18
N GLY A 52 -28.73 3.04 -16.01
CA GLY A 52 -29.85 2.33 -15.39
C GLY A 52 -29.41 1.46 -14.22
N GLU A 53 -29.79 1.90 -13.01
CA GLU A 53 -30.01 1.13 -11.80
C GLU A 53 -28.85 0.34 -11.21
N SER A 54 -28.28 0.93 -10.17
CA SER A 54 -27.40 0.28 -9.19
C SER A 54 -28.23 -0.72 -8.37
N GLU A 55 -28.26 -1.96 -8.79
CA GLU A 55 -28.54 -3.08 -7.92
C GLU A 55 -27.25 -3.64 -7.36
N LYS A 56 -27.22 -3.68 -6.03
CA LYS A 56 -26.19 -4.22 -5.16
C LYS A 56 -25.92 -5.69 -5.51
N ALA A 57 -24.97 -5.93 -6.41
CA ALA A 57 -24.50 -7.27 -6.70
C ALA A 57 -23.36 -7.63 -5.76
N THR A 58 -23.73 -8.28 -4.65
CA THR A 58 -22.81 -9.15 -3.91
C THR A 58 -22.57 -10.38 -4.81
N GLU A 59 -21.58 -10.33 -5.69
CA GLU A 59 -21.18 -11.52 -6.41
C GLU A 59 -20.48 -12.49 -5.44
N LYS A 60 -21.23 -13.52 -5.10
CA LYS A 60 -20.72 -14.74 -4.49
C LYS A 60 -19.60 -15.29 -5.36
N ALA A 61 -18.38 -15.33 -4.81
CA ALA A 61 -17.29 -16.14 -5.36
C ALA A 61 -17.82 -17.56 -5.59
N GLY A 62 -17.77 -17.98 -6.85
CA GLY A 62 -18.33 -19.22 -7.33
C GLY A 62 -17.78 -20.46 -6.62
N SER A 63 -18.67 -21.18 -6.16
CA SER A 63 -18.79 -22.30 -5.29
C SER A 63 -18.10 -23.57 -5.79
N ASP A 64 -17.26 -24.09 -4.93
CA ASP A 64 -17.32 -25.49 -4.50
C ASP A 64 -17.28 -25.44 -2.97
N SER A 65 -18.42 -25.14 -2.35
CA SER A 65 -18.54 -24.97 -0.89
C SER A 65 -18.71 -26.34 -0.22
N ALA A 66 -17.63 -27.12 -0.22
CA ALA A 66 -17.37 -27.97 0.92
C ALA A 66 -17.25 -27.01 2.12
N LYS A 67 -18.15 -27.14 3.11
CA LYS A 67 -18.18 -26.30 4.31
C LYS A 67 -16.81 -26.39 4.97
N VAL A 68 -16.02 -25.32 4.90
CA VAL A 68 -14.70 -25.27 5.53
C VAL A 68 -14.92 -25.38 7.03
N GLU A 69 -14.42 -26.46 7.65
CA GLU A 69 -14.48 -26.62 9.10
C GLU A 69 -13.26 -25.99 9.73
N ILE A 70 -13.49 -25.17 10.76
CA ILE A 70 -12.40 -24.54 11.52
C ILE A 70 -11.74 -25.58 12.42
N THR A 71 -10.46 -25.81 12.22
CA THR A 71 -9.65 -26.72 13.02
C THR A 71 -9.50 -26.19 14.45
N LYS A 72 -10.01 -26.90 15.45
CA LYS A 72 -9.95 -26.49 16.85
C LYS A 72 -8.55 -26.66 17.46
N GLY A 73 -8.20 -25.75 18.39
CA GLY A 73 -6.97 -25.84 19.19
C GLY A 73 -5.67 -25.69 18.40
N ARG A 74 -5.73 -25.09 17.21
CA ARG A 74 -4.55 -24.80 16.40
C ARG A 74 -3.72 -23.69 17.05
N THR A 75 -2.38 -23.77 16.93
CA THR A 75 -1.48 -22.63 17.08
C THR A 75 -1.15 -22.12 15.68
N VAL A 76 -1.32 -20.82 15.43
CA VAL A 76 -0.95 -20.16 14.19
C VAL A 76 0.26 -19.25 14.46
N HIS A 77 1.35 -19.50 13.75
CA HIS A 77 2.56 -18.69 13.83
C HIS A 77 2.49 -17.56 12.83
N VAL A 78 2.39 -16.33 13.34
CA VAL A 78 2.24 -15.10 12.54
C VAL A 78 3.56 -14.37 12.49
N ALA A 79 4.14 -14.19 11.30
CA ALA A 79 5.31 -13.33 11.11
C ALA A 79 4.87 -11.91 10.75
N THR A 80 5.46 -10.91 11.44
CA THR A 80 5.24 -9.49 11.15
C THR A 80 6.54 -8.72 11.23
N SER A 81 6.64 -7.59 10.52
CA SER A 81 7.79 -6.68 10.70
C SER A 81 7.76 -6.00 12.06
N GLY A 82 6.57 -5.76 12.61
CA GLY A 82 6.37 -5.22 13.94
C GLY A 82 6.93 -3.83 14.19
N GLY A 83 7.23 -3.06 13.13
CA GLY A 83 7.91 -1.76 13.24
C GLY A 83 7.07 -0.55 12.85
N GLY A 84 5.79 -0.70 12.58
CA GLY A 84 4.97 0.37 12.00
C GLY A 84 3.58 0.56 12.61
N GLU A 85 3.37 1.64 13.36
CA GLU A 85 2.02 2.13 13.62
C GLU A 85 1.44 2.82 12.37
N PRO A 86 0.14 2.71 12.13
CA PRO A 86 -0.91 2.02 12.89
C PRO A 86 -1.10 0.54 12.49
N TYR A 87 -0.27 0.03 11.61
CA TYR A 87 -0.46 -1.24 10.92
C TYR A 87 -0.19 -2.46 11.80
N SER A 88 1.04 -2.58 12.26
CA SER A 88 1.53 -3.70 13.06
C SER A 88 2.77 -3.27 13.84
N LEU A 89 2.69 -3.20 15.14
CA LEU A 89 3.77 -2.79 16.02
C LEU A 89 3.97 -3.82 17.13
N ILE A 90 5.21 -4.23 17.35
CA ILE A 90 5.63 -4.93 18.57
C ILE A 90 6.38 -3.91 19.42
N ASP A 91 5.81 -3.58 20.59
CA ASP A 91 6.37 -2.62 21.52
C ASP A 91 7.63 -3.18 22.26
N ASP A 92 8.31 -2.31 23.01
CA ASP A 92 9.51 -2.69 23.77
C ASP A 92 9.25 -3.77 24.85
N LYS A 93 7.99 -4.04 25.17
CA LYS A 93 7.56 -5.08 26.11
C LYS A 93 7.17 -6.38 25.42
N GLY A 94 7.22 -6.40 24.08
CA GLY A 94 6.84 -7.54 23.26
C GLY A 94 5.32 -7.65 23.00
N ASN A 95 4.53 -6.61 23.30
CA ASN A 95 3.10 -6.63 22.98
C ASN A 95 2.89 -6.29 21.50
N TRP A 96 2.09 -7.10 20.83
CA TRP A 96 1.69 -6.85 19.46
C TRP A 96 0.45 -5.94 19.45
N THR A 97 0.50 -4.83 18.72
CA THR A 97 -0.54 -3.80 18.62
C THR A 97 -0.74 -3.37 17.17
N GLY A 98 -1.82 -2.64 16.88
CA GLY A 98 -2.16 -2.17 15.54
C GLY A 98 -3.28 -2.98 14.91
N ILE A 99 -3.58 -2.68 13.64
CA ILE A 99 -4.70 -3.26 12.89
C ILE A 99 -4.57 -4.79 12.83
N ASP A 100 -3.41 -5.30 12.42
CA ASP A 100 -3.22 -6.75 12.29
C ASP A 100 -3.30 -7.46 13.63
N ALA A 101 -2.75 -6.86 14.68
CA ALA A 101 -2.81 -7.45 16.02
C ALA A 101 -4.25 -7.63 16.50
N GLU A 102 -5.10 -6.62 16.30
CA GLU A 102 -6.51 -6.70 16.71
C GLU A 102 -7.31 -7.67 15.85
N ILE A 103 -7.08 -7.70 14.54
CA ILE A 103 -7.73 -8.66 13.64
C ILE A 103 -7.33 -10.10 14.02
N TRP A 104 -6.04 -10.39 14.20
CA TRP A 104 -5.58 -11.72 14.56
C TRP A 104 -6.02 -12.14 15.98
N LYS A 105 -6.08 -11.20 16.92
CA LYS A 105 -6.68 -11.45 18.23
C LYS A 105 -8.14 -11.87 18.13
N GLU A 106 -8.91 -11.19 17.27
CA GLU A 106 -10.32 -11.53 17.08
C GLU A 106 -10.49 -12.85 16.31
N ILE A 107 -9.64 -13.15 15.33
CA ILE A 107 -9.59 -14.47 14.71
C ILE A 107 -9.34 -15.55 15.79
N GLY A 108 -8.38 -15.36 16.67
CA GLY A 108 -8.13 -16.26 17.79
C GLY A 108 -9.33 -16.43 18.72
N ASN A 109 -10.05 -15.35 19.05
CA ASN A 109 -11.26 -15.38 19.88
C ASN A 109 -12.38 -16.21 19.23
N ARG A 110 -12.61 -16.07 17.91
CA ARG A 110 -13.68 -16.76 17.18
C ARG A 110 -13.37 -18.22 16.93
N THR A 111 -12.12 -18.56 16.72
CA THR A 111 -11.68 -19.92 16.36
C THR A 111 -11.25 -20.78 17.55
N GLY A 112 -10.87 -20.13 18.65
CA GLY A 112 -10.18 -20.78 19.77
C GLY A 112 -8.70 -21.10 19.47
N TRP A 113 -8.12 -20.43 18.46
CA TRP A 113 -6.70 -20.59 18.12
C TRP A 113 -5.78 -19.81 19.06
N THR A 114 -4.60 -20.37 19.29
CA THR A 114 -3.49 -19.62 19.87
C THR A 114 -2.74 -18.88 18.78
N ILE A 115 -2.61 -17.57 18.90
CA ILE A 115 -1.86 -16.75 17.95
C ILE A 115 -0.46 -16.51 18.53
N ASP A 116 0.55 -17.09 17.89
CA ASP A 116 1.96 -16.95 18.26
C ASP A 116 2.64 -16.03 17.26
N VAL A 117 3.04 -14.81 17.72
CA VAL A 117 3.57 -13.79 16.84
C VAL A 117 5.09 -13.72 16.94
N MET A 118 5.75 -13.63 15.79
CA MET A 118 7.20 -13.41 15.71
C MET A 118 7.53 -12.16 14.91
N GLN A 119 8.47 -11.38 15.42
CA GLN A 119 9.01 -10.23 14.72
C GLN A 119 10.10 -10.65 13.72
N ALA A 120 10.01 -10.13 12.49
CA ALA A 120 11.00 -10.31 11.44
C ALA A 120 11.16 -8.99 10.68
N THR A 121 12.19 -8.21 11.00
CA THR A 121 12.36 -6.84 10.54
C THR A 121 12.41 -6.72 9.01
N GLY A 122 11.43 -6.00 8.46
CA GLY A 122 11.28 -5.78 7.02
C GLY A 122 10.52 -6.89 6.29
N SER A 123 9.92 -6.55 5.16
CA SER A 123 9.06 -7.45 4.39
C SER A 123 9.80 -8.72 3.92
N GLY A 124 11.03 -8.58 3.44
CA GLY A 124 11.82 -9.73 3.00
C GLY A 124 12.06 -10.77 4.09
N ALA A 125 12.37 -10.32 5.33
CA ALA A 125 12.54 -11.22 6.46
C ALA A 125 11.21 -11.85 6.89
N THR A 126 10.11 -11.09 6.90
CA THR A 126 8.77 -11.57 7.23
C THR A 126 8.33 -12.69 6.28
N PHE A 127 8.42 -12.47 4.98
CA PHE A 127 8.11 -13.50 3.98
C PHE A 127 9.09 -14.69 4.07
N GLY A 128 10.37 -14.43 4.37
CA GLY A 128 11.37 -15.47 4.59
C GLY A 128 11.06 -16.42 5.76
N GLN A 129 10.26 -16.00 6.78
CA GLN A 129 9.77 -16.91 7.82
C GLN A 129 8.76 -17.90 7.25
N VAL A 130 7.87 -17.44 6.36
CA VAL A 130 6.89 -18.31 5.68
C VAL A 130 7.60 -19.28 4.74
N ASP A 131 8.55 -18.81 3.94
CA ASP A 131 9.33 -19.65 3.02
C ASP A 131 10.11 -20.74 3.79
N ALA A 132 10.62 -20.40 4.97
CA ALA A 132 11.35 -21.32 5.83
C ALA A 132 10.43 -22.22 6.69
N LYS A 133 9.11 -22.09 6.56
CA LYS A 133 8.09 -22.82 7.34
C LYS A 133 8.24 -22.58 8.86
N ARG A 134 8.73 -21.43 9.26
CA ARG A 134 8.80 -21.00 10.68
C ARG A 134 7.59 -20.15 11.07
N ALA A 135 6.91 -19.59 10.07
CA ALA A 135 5.61 -18.96 10.23
C ALA A 135 4.62 -19.56 9.24
N ASP A 136 3.36 -19.58 9.64
CA ASP A 136 2.25 -20.05 8.82
C ASP A 136 1.72 -18.93 7.92
N VAL A 137 1.87 -17.67 8.36
CA VAL A 137 1.32 -16.49 7.69
C VAL A 137 2.24 -15.27 7.85
N ALA A 138 2.31 -14.46 6.79
CA ALA A 138 2.91 -13.13 6.83
C ALA A 138 1.80 -12.07 6.97
N ALA A 139 1.87 -11.24 8.03
CA ALA A 139 0.92 -10.21 8.38
C ALA A 139 1.66 -8.92 8.75
N ASN A 140 1.45 -7.85 8.01
CA ASN A 140 1.93 -6.48 8.31
C ASN A 140 1.25 -5.47 7.39
N CYS A 141 -0.07 -5.61 7.22
CA CYS A 141 -0.85 -4.81 6.28
C CYS A 141 -0.22 -4.78 4.87
N TYR A 142 0.18 -5.94 4.38
CA TYR A 142 0.86 -6.04 3.08
C TYR A 142 -0.10 -5.86 1.92
N ALA A 143 0.24 -4.92 1.03
CA ALA A 143 -0.50 -4.70 -0.22
C ALA A 143 -0.49 -5.94 -1.12
N VAL A 144 -1.61 -6.20 -1.77
CA VAL A 144 -1.76 -7.23 -2.80
C VAL A 144 -1.11 -6.73 -4.09
N ASN A 145 -0.17 -7.51 -4.63
CA ASN A 145 0.48 -7.21 -5.91
C ASN A 145 0.84 -8.49 -6.68
N ALA A 146 1.12 -8.35 -7.97
CA ALA A 146 1.38 -9.46 -8.87
C ALA A 146 2.55 -10.36 -8.43
N ASP A 147 3.65 -9.78 -7.93
CA ASP A 147 4.83 -10.54 -7.51
C ASP A 147 4.54 -11.45 -6.31
N ARG A 148 3.76 -10.94 -5.35
CA ARG A 148 3.40 -11.68 -4.14
C ARG A 148 2.41 -12.79 -4.43
N VAL A 149 1.38 -12.54 -5.25
CA VAL A 149 0.38 -13.56 -5.59
C VAL A 149 0.94 -14.68 -6.44
N GLN A 150 2.04 -14.45 -7.17
CA GLN A 150 2.78 -15.52 -7.85
C GLN A 150 3.43 -16.50 -6.88
N LYS A 151 3.92 -16.02 -5.73
CA LYS A 151 4.71 -16.80 -4.77
C LYS A 151 3.89 -17.37 -3.63
N TYR A 152 2.83 -16.69 -3.22
CA TYR A 152 2.06 -16.99 -2.02
C TYR A 152 0.57 -17.11 -2.34
N LEU A 153 -0.15 -17.86 -1.50
CA LEU A 153 -1.61 -17.79 -1.43
C LEU A 153 -2.00 -16.52 -0.64
N VAL A 154 -3.11 -15.93 -1.01
CA VAL A 154 -3.57 -14.66 -0.44
C VAL A 154 -4.94 -14.84 0.19
N SER A 155 -5.19 -14.23 1.35
CA SER A 155 -6.53 -14.18 1.96
C SER A 155 -7.48 -13.30 1.15
N VAL A 156 -8.76 -13.28 1.50
CA VAL A 156 -9.63 -12.17 1.13
C VAL A 156 -9.02 -10.86 1.65
N PRO A 157 -9.14 -9.73 0.93
CA PRO A 157 -8.64 -8.46 1.41
C PRO A 157 -9.48 -7.99 2.59
N TYR A 158 -8.87 -7.28 3.54
CA TYR A 158 -9.58 -6.82 4.73
C TYR A 158 -9.71 -5.30 4.84
N TYR A 159 -8.95 -4.52 4.09
CA TYR A 159 -9.19 -3.12 3.76
C TYR A 159 -8.40 -2.72 2.51
N GLY A 160 -8.73 -1.55 1.93
CA GLY A 160 -7.99 -0.95 0.83
C GLY A 160 -7.44 0.43 1.22
N ASP A 161 -6.16 0.71 0.92
CA ASP A 161 -5.56 2.03 1.02
C ASP A 161 -5.22 2.52 -0.38
N ALA A 162 -5.96 3.52 -0.84
CA ALA A 162 -5.82 3.99 -2.22
C ALA A 162 -4.85 5.18 -2.31
N GLN A 163 -4.13 5.26 -3.43
CA GLN A 163 -3.49 6.50 -3.84
C GLN A 163 -4.57 7.40 -4.44
N CYS A 164 -4.70 8.60 -3.92
CA CYS A 164 -5.79 9.53 -4.20
C CYS A 164 -5.27 10.91 -4.58
N VAL A 165 -6.17 11.74 -5.07
CA VAL A 165 -5.96 13.19 -5.19
C VAL A 165 -7.05 13.90 -4.40
N VAL A 166 -6.65 14.87 -3.58
CA VAL A 166 -7.56 15.68 -2.79
C VAL A 166 -7.54 17.13 -3.23
N VAL A 167 -8.68 17.77 -3.06
CA VAL A 167 -8.94 19.16 -3.39
C VAL A 167 -9.65 19.85 -2.22
N LYS A 168 -9.79 21.15 -2.28
CA LYS A 168 -10.63 21.88 -1.33
C LYS A 168 -12.10 21.42 -1.42
N GLU A 169 -12.84 21.38 -0.31
CA GLU A 169 -14.22 20.87 -0.28
C GLU A 169 -15.15 21.53 -1.31
N ASP A 170 -15.01 22.86 -1.50
CA ASP A 170 -15.81 23.68 -2.43
C ASP A 170 -15.21 23.73 -3.85
N SER A 171 -14.18 22.96 -4.17
CA SER A 171 -13.56 22.91 -5.51
C SER A 171 -14.51 22.36 -6.56
N ALA A 172 -14.47 22.95 -7.75
CA ALA A 172 -15.20 22.44 -8.91
C ALA A 172 -14.53 21.21 -9.56
N ILE A 173 -13.27 20.92 -9.22
CA ILE A 173 -12.50 19.79 -9.74
C ILE A 173 -13.08 18.49 -9.16
N LYS A 174 -13.53 17.56 -10.01
CA LYS A 174 -14.14 16.27 -9.61
C LYS A 174 -13.36 15.07 -10.13
N THR A 175 -12.78 15.18 -11.30
CA THR A 175 -12.09 14.11 -12.02
C THR A 175 -10.65 14.49 -12.34
N PHE A 176 -9.85 13.53 -12.78
CA PHE A 176 -8.48 13.81 -13.24
C PHE A 176 -8.44 14.69 -14.49
N ASP A 177 -9.49 14.71 -15.33
CA ASP A 177 -9.54 15.56 -16.50
C ASP A 177 -9.73 17.05 -16.15
N ASP A 178 -10.38 17.34 -15.00
CA ASP A 178 -10.54 18.70 -14.49
C ASP A 178 -9.23 19.31 -13.98
N LEU A 179 -8.16 18.51 -13.86
CA LEU A 179 -6.84 18.97 -13.44
C LEU A 179 -6.07 19.72 -14.53
N LYS A 180 -6.57 19.74 -15.78
CA LYS A 180 -5.94 20.50 -16.86
C LYS A 180 -5.72 21.95 -16.45
N ASP A 181 -4.51 22.46 -16.73
CA ASP A 181 -4.04 23.81 -16.37
C ASP A 181 -4.01 24.12 -14.86
N LYS A 182 -4.07 23.09 -13.99
CA LYS A 182 -4.03 23.19 -12.52
C LYS A 182 -2.64 22.94 -11.95
N LYS A 183 -2.47 23.29 -10.66
CA LYS A 183 -1.26 23.00 -9.88
C LYS A 183 -1.54 21.84 -8.95
N VAL A 184 -0.87 20.73 -9.15
CA VAL A 184 -1.01 19.51 -8.36
C VAL A 184 0.27 19.26 -7.56
N GLY A 185 0.16 19.15 -6.25
CA GLY A 185 1.29 18.80 -5.39
C GLY A 185 1.39 17.29 -5.17
N VAL A 186 2.58 16.79 -4.87
CA VAL A 186 2.84 15.42 -4.42
C VAL A 186 4.12 15.40 -3.58
N LEU A 187 4.20 14.50 -2.60
CA LEU A 187 5.45 14.30 -1.85
C LEU A 187 6.53 13.66 -2.73
N ASN A 188 7.73 14.19 -2.64
CA ASN A 188 8.90 13.62 -3.27
C ASN A 188 9.19 12.23 -2.69
N GLY A 189 9.44 11.24 -3.56
CA GLY A 189 9.66 9.84 -3.18
C GLY A 189 8.40 9.05 -2.80
N GLN A 190 7.22 9.66 -2.83
CA GLN A 190 5.97 8.93 -2.59
C GLN A 190 5.60 8.05 -3.80
N ALA A 191 4.89 6.95 -3.52
CA ALA A 191 4.51 5.97 -4.55
C ALA A 191 3.71 6.59 -5.72
N ALA A 192 2.86 7.59 -5.44
CA ALA A 192 2.07 8.29 -6.47
C ALA A 192 2.90 9.23 -7.35
N GLN A 193 4.14 9.61 -6.99
CA GLN A 193 4.90 10.66 -7.67
C GLN A 193 5.02 10.41 -9.17
N GLN A 194 5.56 9.27 -9.57
CA GLN A 194 5.77 8.97 -10.99
C GLN A 194 4.47 8.95 -11.79
N THR A 195 3.38 8.46 -11.17
CA THR A 195 2.06 8.45 -11.80
C THR A 195 1.54 9.87 -12.01
N ILE A 196 1.66 10.73 -11.00
CA ILE A 196 1.23 12.14 -11.07
C ILE A 196 2.07 12.94 -12.06
N GLU A 197 3.39 12.74 -12.09
CA GLU A 197 4.27 13.41 -13.07
C GLU A 197 3.92 13.02 -14.51
N ARG A 198 3.69 11.72 -14.77
CA ARG A 198 3.25 11.24 -16.08
C ARG A 198 1.88 11.83 -16.45
N MET A 199 0.90 11.75 -15.55
CA MET A 199 -0.43 12.32 -15.78
C MET A 199 -0.38 13.83 -16.02
N GLY A 200 0.52 14.56 -15.36
CA GLY A 200 0.74 15.99 -15.59
C GLY A 200 1.16 16.28 -17.02
N GLN A 201 2.05 15.46 -17.59
CA GLN A 201 2.45 15.57 -18.99
C GLN A 201 1.31 15.21 -19.95
N GLU A 202 0.55 14.15 -19.65
CA GLU A 202 -0.54 13.66 -20.51
C GLU A 202 -1.77 14.57 -20.49
N LYS A 203 -2.15 15.07 -19.30
CA LYS A 203 -3.39 15.85 -19.08
C LYS A 203 -3.18 17.37 -19.02
N GLY A 204 -1.92 17.83 -19.01
CA GLY A 204 -1.59 19.26 -19.07
C GLY A 204 -1.74 20.01 -17.76
N PHE A 205 -1.35 19.42 -16.63
CA PHE A 205 -1.24 20.11 -15.33
C PHE A 205 0.20 20.20 -14.83
N THR A 206 0.47 21.17 -13.96
CA THR A 206 1.79 21.40 -13.40
C THR A 206 1.96 20.61 -12.10
N VAL A 207 3.06 19.87 -11.95
CA VAL A 207 3.38 19.13 -10.74
C VAL A 207 4.36 19.90 -9.87
N THR A 208 4.09 20.00 -8.57
CA THR A 208 4.95 20.59 -7.55
C THR A 208 5.35 19.50 -6.55
N LEU A 209 6.65 19.25 -6.40
CA LEU A 209 7.17 18.30 -5.42
C LEU A 209 7.30 18.96 -4.06
N TYR A 210 6.85 18.26 -3.04
CA TYR A 210 6.96 18.65 -1.64
C TYR A 210 7.96 17.76 -0.92
N GLU A 211 8.77 18.36 -0.08
CA GLU A 211 9.69 17.63 0.79
C GLU A 211 9.04 17.38 2.15
N GLY A 212 9.47 16.31 2.84
CA GLY A 212 9.01 15.96 4.16
C GLY A 212 8.34 14.59 4.25
N GLU A 213 7.81 14.26 5.44
CA GLU A 213 7.35 12.90 5.72
C GLU A 213 5.83 12.70 5.55
N ASN A 214 5.01 13.76 5.57
CA ASN A 214 3.57 13.62 5.81
C ASN A 214 2.63 14.51 4.97
N GLY A 215 3.06 15.15 3.93
CA GLY A 215 2.20 15.94 3.04
C GLY A 215 1.48 17.15 3.68
N SER A 216 1.64 17.42 4.97
CA SER A 216 0.89 18.48 5.69
C SER A 216 1.01 19.86 5.05
N ALA A 217 2.18 20.20 4.52
CA ALA A 217 2.39 21.47 3.81
C ALA A 217 1.56 21.54 2.52
N GLY A 218 1.50 20.44 1.78
CA GLY A 218 0.70 20.34 0.56
C GLY A 218 -0.80 20.47 0.83
N TYR A 219 -1.32 19.80 1.87
CA TYR A 219 -2.72 19.92 2.27
C TYR A 219 -3.08 21.36 2.69
N GLN A 220 -2.17 22.03 3.44
CA GLN A 220 -2.35 23.44 3.80
C GLN A 220 -2.36 24.33 2.55
N ASP A 221 -1.51 24.09 1.59
CA ASP A 221 -1.46 24.87 0.35
C ASP A 221 -2.72 24.66 -0.53
N VAL A 222 -3.34 23.48 -0.48
CA VAL A 222 -4.67 23.26 -1.07
C VAL A 222 -5.73 24.09 -0.36
N LEU A 223 -5.78 24.08 0.97
CA LEU A 223 -6.75 24.89 1.73
C LEU A 223 -6.59 26.39 1.47
N LEU A 224 -5.35 26.86 1.33
CA LEU A 224 -5.02 28.26 1.07
C LEU A 224 -5.15 28.66 -0.41
N GLY A 225 -5.47 27.72 -1.31
CA GLY A 225 -5.59 27.97 -2.74
C GLY A 225 -4.26 28.25 -3.46
N ARG A 226 -3.12 27.85 -2.87
CA ARG A 226 -1.80 27.92 -3.51
C ARG A 226 -1.57 26.75 -4.44
N LEU A 227 -2.17 25.59 -4.12
CA LEU A 227 -2.37 24.44 -4.97
C LEU A 227 -3.86 24.25 -5.26
N ASP A 228 -4.15 23.69 -6.42
CA ASP A 228 -5.51 23.27 -6.77
C ASP A 228 -5.83 21.87 -6.24
N ALA A 229 -4.83 20.98 -6.15
CA ALA A 229 -4.97 19.62 -5.70
C ALA A 229 -3.66 19.07 -5.09
N PHE A 230 -3.75 17.98 -4.32
CA PHE A 230 -2.59 17.28 -3.77
C PHE A 230 -2.78 15.76 -3.83
N ALA A 231 -1.77 15.05 -4.34
CA ALA A 231 -1.78 13.60 -4.41
C ALA A 231 -1.21 12.99 -3.13
N SER A 232 -1.90 11.97 -2.60
CA SER A 232 -1.55 11.33 -1.34
C SER A 232 -2.15 9.92 -1.24
N THR A 233 -2.18 9.35 -0.02
CA THR A 233 -2.96 8.16 0.31
C THR A 233 -4.20 8.54 1.12
N ASP A 234 -5.26 7.75 1.01
CA ASP A 234 -6.48 7.95 1.80
C ASP A 234 -6.15 8.00 3.30
N SER A 235 -5.34 7.07 3.79
CA SER A 235 -4.91 7.00 5.20
C SER A 235 -4.17 8.25 5.68
N ALA A 236 -3.26 8.78 4.87
CA ALA A 236 -2.52 9.99 5.21
C ALA A 236 -3.43 11.23 5.28
N VAL A 237 -4.40 11.33 4.38
CA VAL A 237 -5.39 12.41 4.37
C VAL A 237 -6.26 12.34 5.62
N TYR A 238 -6.87 11.19 5.93
CA TYR A 238 -7.72 11.04 7.12
C TYR A 238 -6.97 11.30 8.43
N LYS A 239 -5.70 10.84 8.52
CA LYS A 239 -4.84 11.13 9.68
C LYS A 239 -4.60 12.64 9.84
N TRP A 240 -4.32 13.33 8.74
CA TRP A 240 -4.12 14.79 8.76
C TRP A 240 -5.41 15.53 9.10
N GLU A 241 -6.55 15.14 8.53
CA GLU A 241 -7.86 15.73 8.82
C GLU A 241 -8.20 15.60 10.30
N ASN A 242 -7.98 14.42 10.89
CA ASN A 242 -8.21 14.16 12.31
C ASN A 242 -7.31 15.03 13.20
N ALA A 243 -6.04 15.22 12.83
CA ALA A 243 -5.08 16.00 13.61
C ALA A 243 -5.29 17.51 13.46
N SER A 244 -5.71 17.99 12.28
CA SER A 244 -5.84 19.42 11.96
C SER A 244 -7.25 19.98 12.16
N ASN A 245 -8.25 19.12 12.29
CA ASN A 245 -9.68 19.47 12.28
C ASN A 245 -10.12 20.23 11.01
N ASN A 246 -9.41 20.02 9.90
CA ASN A 246 -9.76 20.53 8.58
C ASN A 246 -10.26 19.40 7.71
N LYS A 247 -10.94 19.72 6.60
CA LYS A 247 -11.46 18.75 5.64
C LYS A 247 -10.98 19.07 4.25
N LEU A 248 -10.73 18.00 3.49
CA LEU A 248 -10.45 18.01 2.07
C LEU A 248 -11.43 17.05 1.38
N ARG A 249 -11.68 17.25 0.12
CA ARG A 249 -12.51 16.35 -0.67
C ARG A 249 -11.63 15.52 -1.59
N PHE A 250 -11.85 14.23 -1.59
CA PHE A 250 -11.25 13.32 -2.56
C PHE A 250 -11.88 13.54 -3.93
N LEU A 251 -11.11 13.36 -5.00
CA LEU A 251 -11.69 13.18 -6.32
C LEU A 251 -12.51 11.89 -6.38
N ASP A 252 -13.45 11.84 -7.32
CA ASP A 252 -14.29 10.65 -7.52
C ASP A 252 -13.46 9.44 -8.00
N GLU A 253 -12.33 9.71 -8.65
CA GLU A 253 -11.38 8.74 -9.17
C GLU A 253 -10.21 8.51 -8.20
N ARG A 254 -9.66 7.30 -8.20
CA ARG A 254 -8.42 6.95 -7.49
C ARG A 254 -7.30 6.68 -8.49
N LEU A 255 -6.07 7.03 -8.13
CA LEU A 255 -4.89 6.75 -8.96
C LEU A 255 -4.67 5.24 -9.10
N TYR A 256 -4.70 4.55 -7.99
CA TYR A 256 -4.76 3.11 -7.86
C TYR A 256 -5.09 2.77 -6.40
N ALA A 257 -5.64 1.58 -6.17
CA ALA A 257 -5.87 1.08 -4.83
C ALA A 257 -4.91 -0.06 -4.51
N ASN A 258 -4.61 -0.20 -3.23
CA ASN A 258 -3.84 -1.29 -2.68
C ASN A 258 -4.72 -2.02 -1.67
N ASP A 259 -5.33 -3.10 -2.11
CA ASP A 259 -5.91 -4.04 -1.17
C ASP A 259 -4.84 -4.62 -0.27
N VAL A 260 -5.18 -4.84 0.97
CA VAL A 260 -4.32 -5.40 1.99
C VAL A 260 -4.83 -6.76 2.39
N ALA A 261 -3.92 -7.75 2.43
CA ALA A 261 -4.25 -9.14 2.70
C ALA A 261 -3.14 -9.88 3.45
N TYR A 262 -3.46 -11.06 3.96
CA TYR A 262 -2.52 -11.99 4.56
C TYR A 262 -1.98 -12.97 3.54
N TYR A 263 -0.75 -13.44 3.76
CA TYR A 263 -0.03 -14.29 2.81
C TYR A 263 0.40 -15.60 3.43
N PHE A 264 0.15 -16.70 2.72
CA PHE A 264 0.39 -18.07 3.15
C PHE A 264 1.26 -18.81 2.13
N ALA A 265 1.99 -19.84 2.57
CA ALA A 265 2.76 -20.68 1.66
C ALA A 265 1.85 -21.40 0.65
N LYS A 266 2.30 -21.57 -0.59
CA LYS A 266 1.60 -22.38 -1.61
C LYS A 266 1.82 -23.89 -1.37
N THR A 267 1.26 -24.36 -0.25
CA THR A 267 1.20 -25.78 0.15
C THR A 267 -0.23 -26.15 0.51
N ASP A 268 -0.51 -27.43 0.66
CA ASP A 268 -1.84 -27.90 1.05
C ASP A 268 -2.22 -27.39 2.45
N GLU A 269 -1.25 -27.37 3.39
CA GLU A 269 -1.44 -26.86 4.74
C GLU A 269 -1.70 -25.33 4.71
N GLY A 270 -0.93 -24.58 3.91
CA GLY A 270 -1.12 -23.14 3.74
C GLY A 270 -2.47 -22.83 3.10
N LYS A 271 -2.90 -23.64 2.12
CA LYS A 271 -4.23 -23.50 1.50
C LYS A 271 -5.35 -23.79 2.48
N ALA A 272 -5.23 -24.83 3.28
CA ALA A 272 -6.22 -25.16 4.30
C ALA A 272 -6.35 -24.02 5.31
N LEU A 273 -5.23 -23.54 5.87
CA LEU A 273 -5.24 -22.43 6.83
C LEU A 273 -5.80 -21.15 6.20
N ARG A 274 -5.37 -20.77 4.97
CA ARG A 274 -5.89 -19.62 4.25
C ARG A 274 -7.42 -19.69 4.12
N ASN A 275 -7.96 -20.86 3.77
CA ASN A 275 -9.41 -21.04 3.62
C ASN A 275 -10.15 -20.88 4.96
N GLU A 276 -9.61 -21.42 6.07
CA GLU A 276 -10.15 -21.23 7.39
C GLU A 276 -10.12 -19.75 7.83
N VAL A 277 -8.98 -19.05 7.57
CA VAL A 277 -8.85 -17.60 7.84
C VAL A 277 -9.85 -16.81 7.00
N ASN A 278 -10.03 -17.16 5.72
CA ASN A 278 -10.99 -16.47 4.85
C ASN A 278 -12.43 -16.56 5.36
N VAL A 279 -12.85 -17.71 5.90
CA VAL A 279 -14.19 -17.85 6.50
C VAL A 279 -14.38 -16.84 7.63
N VAL A 280 -13.46 -16.83 8.59
CA VAL A 280 -13.56 -15.96 9.78
C VAL A 280 -13.41 -14.48 9.40
N LEU A 281 -12.47 -14.18 8.49
CA LEU A 281 -12.23 -12.80 8.05
C LEU A 281 -13.42 -12.24 7.25
N SER A 282 -14.09 -13.08 6.43
CA SER A 282 -15.31 -12.68 5.72
C SER A 282 -16.47 -12.41 6.71
N GLU A 283 -16.64 -13.25 7.73
CA GLU A 283 -17.62 -12.98 8.80
C GLU A 283 -17.33 -11.66 9.52
N MET A 284 -16.05 -11.36 9.81
CA MET A 284 -15.63 -10.11 10.45
C MET A 284 -15.82 -8.88 9.54
N LEU A 285 -15.74 -9.05 8.24
CA LEU A 285 -16.07 -8.00 7.27
C LEU A 285 -17.59 -7.76 7.24
N GLU A 286 -18.38 -8.83 7.16
CA GLU A 286 -19.84 -8.76 7.09
C GLU A 286 -20.48 -8.15 8.36
N ASP A 287 -19.98 -8.49 9.55
CA ASP A 287 -20.50 -7.96 10.81
C ASP A 287 -19.92 -6.59 11.22
N GLY A 288 -19.01 -6.05 10.41
CA GLY A 288 -18.38 -4.74 10.60
C GLY A 288 -17.29 -4.72 11.66
N THR A 289 -16.80 -5.87 12.12
CA THR A 289 -15.70 -5.94 13.09
C THR A 289 -14.40 -5.40 12.49
N VAL A 290 -14.06 -5.79 11.24
CA VAL A 290 -12.88 -5.26 10.54
C VAL A 290 -13.02 -3.75 10.34
N ALA A 291 -14.19 -3.26 9.91
CA ALA A 291 -14.44 -1.83 9.72
C ALA A 291 -14.14 -1.04 11.01
N LYS A 292 -14.64 -1.50 12.16
CA LYS A 292 -14.39 -0.84 13.46
C LYS A 292 -12.91 -0.85 13.86
N ILE A 293 -12.21 -1.95 13.62
CA ILE A 293 -10.77 -2.04 13.90
C ILE A 293 -10.01 -1.06 13.01
N VAL A 294 -10.26 -1.08 11.71
CA VAL A 294 -9.58 -0.20 10.76
C VAL A 294 -9.89 1.27 11.04
N GLU A 295 -11.15 1.62 11.29
CA GLU A 295 -11.56 3.00 11.60
C GLU A 295 -10.88 3.55 12.86
N LYS A 296 -10.67 2.71 13.88
CA LYS A 296 -9.95 3.09 15.10
C LYS A 296 -8.53 3.61 14.81
N TYR A 297 -7.85 3.05 13.83
CA TYR A 297 -6.45 3.36 13.50
C TYR A 297 -6.30 4.31 12.31
N MET A 298 -7.22 4.24 11.34
CA MET A 298 -7.16 4.99 10.09
C MET A 298 -8.13 6.16 10.03
N TYR A 299 -8.93 6.35 11.09
CA TYR A 299 -9.94 7.41 11.22
C TYR A 299 -11.06 7.36 10.18
N SER A 300 -11.16 6.28 9.42
CA SER A 300 -12.19 6.01 8.42
C SER A 300 -12.38 4.51 8.22
N ASP A 301 -13.60 4.12 7.81
CA ASP A 301 -13.90 2.76 7.38
C ASP A 301 -13.32 2.53 5.97
N MET A 302 -12.09 2.04 5.93
CA MET A 302 -11.39 1.76 4.68
C MET A 302 -11.72 0.37 4.10
N THR A 303 -12.61 -0.40 4.71
CA THR A 303 -13.13 -1.65 4.10
C THR A 303 -13.95 -1.34 2.84
N LYS A 304 -14.51 -0.14 2.74
CA LYS A 304 -15.23 0.36 1.55
C LYS A 304 -14.35 0.57 0.32
N ASN A 305 -13.03 0.63 0.51
CA ASN A 305 -12.05 0.81 -0.56
C ASN A 305 -11.55 -0.52 -1.13
N ILE A 306 -12.04 -1.66 -0.63
CA ILE A 306 -11.68 -2.98 -1.15
C ILE A 306 -12.14 -3.09 -2.61
N ILE A 307 -11.23 -3.52 -3.47
CA ILE A 307 -11.48 -3.80 -4.88
C ILE A 307 -11.59 -5.32 -5.06
N PRO A 308 -12.60 -5.82 -5.77
CA PRO A 308 -12.66 -7.23 -6.12
C PRO A 308 -11.39 -7.70 -6.83
N TYR A 309 -10.88 -8.86 -6.46
CA TYR A 309 -9.65 -9.41 -7.10
C TYR A 309 -9.75 -9.56 -8.61
N SER A 310 -10.98 -9.71 -9.15
CA SER A 310 -11.24 -9.70 -10.60
C SER A 310 -10.88 -8.39 -11.30
N GLU A 311 -10.77 -7.28 -10.54
CA GLU A 311 -10.49 -5.94 -11.07
C GLU A 311 -9.01 -5.53 -10.94
N LEU A 312 -8.16 -6.36 -10.28
CA LEU A 312 -6.76 -6.02 -10.03
C LEU A 312 -5.83 -6.11 -11.25
N GLY A 313 -6.32 -6.60 -12.39
CA GLY A 313 -5.51 -6.75 -13.61
C GLY A 313 -4.50 -7.92 -13.59
N PHE A 314 -4.53 -8.75 -12.53
CA PHE A 314 -3.76 -9.99 -12.40
C PHE A 314 -4.58 -11.04 -11.63
N THR A 315 -4.27 -12.32 -11.86
CA THR A 315 -5.01 -13.41 -11.21
C THR A 315 -4.55 -13.61 -9.77
N VAL A 316 -5.50 -13.67 -8.85
CA VAL A 316 -5.31 -14.09 -7.45
C VAL A 316 -5.94 -15.46 -7.26
N GLU A 317 -5.16 -16.45 -6.71
CA GLU A 317 -5.56 -17.84 -6.49
C GLU A 317 -6.21 -18.05 -5.12
#